data_e51f226cd80ed24ea42711e3c7d35a30
#
_entry.id   e51f226cd80ed24ea42711e3c7d35a30
#
_cell.length_a   1.000
_cell.length_b   1.000
_cell.length_c   1.000
_cell.angle_alpha   90.00
_cell.angle_beta   90.00
_cell.angle_gamma   90.00
#
_symmetry.space_group_name_H-M   'P 1'
#
loop_
_entity.id
_entity.type
_entity.pdbx_description
1 polymer ?
#
loop_
_entity_poly.entity_id
_entity_poly.type
_entity_poly.pdbx_seq_one_letter_code
_entity_poly.pdbx_strand_id
1 'polypeptide(L)'
;SAASDVYKRQVYYNTQAFPGYGKLCGQNLEDLESGARIDVDPNKRHPMDFAVWKAQKPGEPAWESPWGMGRPGWHIECSAISLKYLGEYLDIHCGGIDNAFPHHTNEIAQSEAYLGHPWCRFWFHVLHLNTSNGKMSKSKGEFLTVSLLEEKGYKPVWYRFFCLQSHYRKALVFSYEALDNAALAYKKLVMKISALSAEGDIDEEACRALEAEFSDCLL
;
A
#
# COMPACT_ATOMS: atom_id res chain seq x y z
N SER A 1 10.04 3.71 25.68
CA SER A 1 10.29 5.09 25.27
C SER A 1 9.14 5.97 25.78
N ALA A 2 9.37 7.27 25.86
CA ALA A 2 8.33 8.23 26.30
C ALA A 2 7.06 8.26 25.44
N ALA A 3 7.10 7.61 24.28
CA ALA A 3 6.01 7.56 23.30
C ALA A 3 5.11 6.31 23.43
N SER A 4 5.24 5.51 24.46
CA SER A 4 4.41 4.29 24.62
C SER A 4 3.89 4.12 26.04
N ASP A 5 2.65 3.65 26.11
CA ASP A 5 1.95 3.32 27.35
C ASP A 5 1.65 1.82 27.44
N VAL A 6 1.80 1.25 28.61
CA VAL A 6 1.47 -0.17 28.87
C VAL A 6 0.20 -0.26 29.70
N TYR A 7 -0.82 -0.94 29.17
CA TYR A 7 -2.06 -1.19 29.87
C TYR A 7 -2.56 -2.63 29.64
N LYS A 8 -2.82 -3.35 30.71
CA LYS A 8 -3.32 -4.75 30.68
C LYS A 8 -2.56 -5.65 29.68
N ARG A 9 -1.22 -5.60 29.69
CA ARG A 9 -0.33 -6.36 28.80
C ARG A 9 -0.41 -5.94 27.32
N GLN A 10 -1.00 -4.80 27.02
CA GLN A 10 -0.97 -4.18 25.69
C GLN A 10 -0.07 -2.95 25.75
N VAL A 11 0.63 -2.71 24.65
CA VAL A 11 1.46 -1.51 24.47
C VAL A 11 0.82 -0.63 23.43
N TYR A 12 0.52 0.60 23.81
CA TYR A 12 -0.05 1.60 22.91
C TYR A 12 0.99 2.67 22.57
N TYR A 13 1.01 3.07 21.34
CA TYR A 13 1.78 4.22 20.88
C TYR A 13 0.98 5.50 21.20
N ASN A 14 1.63 6.47 21.85
CA ASN A 14 1.07 7.77 22.15
C ASN A 14 1.25 8.70 20.95
N THR A 15 0.20 8.88 20.15
CA THR A 15 0.26 9.69 18.93
C THR A 15 0.50 11.18 19.18
N GLN A 16 0.11 11.68 20.35
CA GLN A 16 0.32 13.06 20.76
C GLN A 16 1.80 13.40 21.02
N ALA A 17 2.63 12.37 21.27
CA ALA A 17 4.07 12.53 21.49
C ALA A 17 4.87 12.63 20.19
N PHE A 18 4.25 12.43 19.01
CA PHE A 18 4.92 12.51 17.71
C PHE A 18 4.50 13.76 16.96
N PRO A 19 5.38 14.77 16.85
CA PRO A 19 5.09 15.99 16.11
C PRO A 19 4.84 15.68 14.62
N GLY A 20 3.74 16.17 14.07
CA GLY A 20 3.39 15.95 12.67
C GLY A 20 2.68 14.64 12.38
N TYR A 21 2.17 13.94 13.41
CA TYR A 21 1.25 12.81 13.21
C TYR A 21 0.10 13.23 12.30
N GLY A 22 -0.21 12.39 11.27
CA GLY A 22 -1.24 12.72 10.27
C GLY A 22 -0.75 13.54 9.07
N LYS A 23 0.50 14.02 9.05
CA LYS A 23 1.05 14.86 7.97
C LYS A 23 0.95 14.23 6.58
N LEU A 24 1.08 12.88 6.49
CA LEU A 24 1.04 12.15 5.21
C LEU A 24 -0.30 12.33 4.47
N CYS A 25 -1.41 12.31 5.19
CA CYS A 25 -2.75 12.36 4.58
C CYS A 25 -3.33 13.77 4.49
N GLY A 26 -2.67 14.79 5.04
CA GLY A 26 -3.15 16.17 5.05
C GLY A 26 -4.52 16.36 5.71
N GLN A 27 -4.96 15.37 6.50
CA GLN A 27 -6.24 15.41 7.21
C GLN A 27 -6.05 16.16 8.53
N ASN A 28 -7.03 17.01 8.85
CA ASN A 28 -7.13 17.52 10.21
C ASN A 28 -7.60 16.36 11.12
N LEU A 29 -6.74 15.95 12.04
CA LEU A 29 -7.02 14.82 12.94
C LEU A 29 -8.19 15.11 13.89
N GLU A 30 -8.49 16.38 14.14
CA GLU A 30 -9.62 16.81 14.97
C GLU A 30 -10.97 16.54 14.28
N ASP A 31 -10.98 16.54 12.94
CA ASP A 31 -12.18 16.27 12.13
C ASP A 31 -12.43 14.77 11.91
N LEU A 32 -11.49 13.90 12.30
CA LEU A 32 -11.68 12.46 12.23
C LEU A 32 -12.57 11.99 13.37
N GLU A 33 -13.79 11.60 13.05
CA GLU A 33 -14.69 10.97 14.03
C GLU A 33 -14.02 9.72 14.59
N SER A 34 -13.68 9.78 15.86
CA SER A 34 -13.18 8.62 16.60
C SER A 34 -14.28 7.55 16.65
N GLY A 35 -13.97 6.36 16.17
CA GLY A 35 -14.93 5.24 16.17
C GLY A 35 -15.61 4.94 14.84
N ALA A 36 -15.35 5.71 13.76
CA ALA A 36 -15.96 5.48 12.45
C ALA A 36 -15.69 4.09 11.83
N ARG A 37 -14.66 3.36 12.30
CA ARG A 37 -14.31 2.01 11.83
C ARG A 37 -14.20 0.95 12.91
N ILE A 38 -13.90 1.33 14.13
CA ILE A 38 -13.70 0.43 15.27
C ILE A 38 -14.16 1.16 16.54
N ASP A 39 -14.86 0.48 17.42
CA ASP A 39 -15.23 1.02 18.74
C ASP A 39 -14.00 1.58 19.45
N VAL A 40 -14.16 2.74 20.06
CA VAL A 40 -13.09 3.39 20.82
C VAL A 40 -12.72 2.47 22.00
N ASP A 41 -11.49 1.98 22.01
CA ASP A 41 -10.94 1.20 23.12
C ASP A 41 -10.80 2.12 24.35
N PRO A 42 -11.53 1.87 25.44
CA PRO A 42 -11.49 2.71 26.65
C PRO A 42 -10.12 2.69 27.36
N ASN A 43 -9.22 1.82 26.94
CA ASN A 43 -7.87 1.72 27.50
C ASN A 43 -6.88 2.68 26.83
N LYS A 44 -7.26 3.33 25.74
CA LYS A 44 -6.43 4.34 25.08
C LYS A 44 -6.54 5.68 25.79
N ARG A 45 -5.41 6.38 25.92
CA ARG A 45 -5.41 7.75 26.45
C ARG A 45 -5.96 8.75 25.44
N HIS A 46 -5.69 8.51 24.17
CA HIS A 46 -6.21 9.30 23.06
C HIS A 46 -6.83 8.38 22.00
N PRO A 47 -7.96 8.73 21.37
CA PRO A 47 -8.63 7.89 20.38
C PRO A 47 -7.72 7.42 19.22
N MET A 48 -6.77 8.27 18.82
CA MET A 48 -5.84 7.97 17.74
C MET A 48 -4.68 7.05 18.16
N ASP A 49 -4.47 6.81 19.46
CA ASP A 49 -3.45 5.88 19.91
C ASP A 49 -3.71 4.49 19.36
N PHE A 50 -2.64 3.76 19.04
CA PHE A 50 -2.75 2.46 18.41
C PHE A 50 -1.87 1.41 19.10
N ALA A 51 -2.32 0.16 19.07
CA ALA A 51 -1.61 -0.92 19.72
C ALA A 51 -0.36 -1.32 18.92
N VAL A 52 0.79 -1.27 19.56
CA VAL A 52 2.09 -1.78 19.05
C VAL A 52 2.23 -3.26 19.44
N TRP A 53 1.79 -3.63 20.63
CA TRP A 53 1.75 -5.01 21.12
C TRP A 53 0.37 -5.31 21.68
N LYS A 54 -0.22 -6.43 21.28
CA LYS A 54 -1.55 -6.87 21.69
C LYS A 54 -1.43 -8.09 22.59
N ALA A 55 -2.14 -8.10 23.72
CA ALA A 55 -2.25 -9.28 24.56
C ALA A 55 -2.87 -10.46 23.79
N GLN A 56 -2.40 -11.66 24.08
CA GLN A 56 -2.89 -12.90 23.49
C GLN A 56 -4.41 -13.06 23.68
N LYS A 57 -5.08 -13.50 22.61
CA LYS A 57 -6.44 -14.01 22.66
C LYS A 57 -6.47 -15.51 22.35
N PRO A 58 -7.45 -16.27 22.87
CA PRO A 58 -7.59 -17.68 22.55
C PRO A 58 -7.64 -17.92 21.03
N GLY A 59 -6.83 -18.90 20.55
CA GLY A 59 -6.77 -19.27 19.14
C GLY A 59 -5.91 -18.35 18.25
N GLU A 60 -5.33 -17.25 18.77
CA GLU A 60 -4.37 -16.42 18.03
C GLU A 60 -2.92 -16.89 18.26
N PRO A 61 -2.03 -16.79 17.25
CA PRO A 61 -0.61 -16.91 17.46
C PRO A 61 -0.10 -15.91 18.48
N ALA A 62 0.83 -16.34 19.35
CA ALA A 62 1.39 -15.47 20.36
C ALA A 62 2.86 -15.82 20.67
N TRP A 63 3.61 -14.83 21.10
CA TRP A 63 5.01 -14.93 21.48
C TRP A 63 5.22 -14.31 22.85
N GLU A 64 6.29 -14.73 23.51
CA GLU A 64 6.72 -14.09 24.75
C GLU A 64 7.25 -12.67 24.51
N SER A 65 6.96 -11.79 25.46
CA SER A 65 7.47 -10.43 25.48
C SER A 65 7.63 -9.94 26.92
N PRO A 66 8.31 -8.80 27.14
CA PRO A 66 8.39 -8.17 28.45
C PRO A 66 7.02 -7.84 29.07
N TRP A 67 5.98 -7.78 28.24
CA TRP A 67 4.59 -7.46 28.64
C TRP A 67 3.71 -8.71 28.76
N GLY A 68 4.29 -9.90 28.57
CA GLY A 68 3.62 -11.20 28.59
C GLY A 68 3.34 -11.73 27.19
N MET A 69 2.60 -12.84 27.13
CA MET A 69 2.21 -13.49 25.87
C MET A 69 1.32 -12.57 25.05
N GLY A 70 1.65 -12.43 23.77
CA GLY A 70 0.92 -11.55 22.86
C GLY A 70 1.46 -11.59 21.45
N ARG A 71 1.02 -10.64 20.65
CA ARG A 71 1.45 -10.47 19.26
C ARG A 71 1.65 -9.01 18.89
N PRO A 72 2.44 -8.71 17.86
CA PRO A 72 2.59 -7.34 17.36
C PRO A 72 1.24 -6.78 16.87
N GLY A 73 1.11 -5.47 16.94
CA GLY A 73 0.10 -4.74 16.19
C GLY A 73 0.45 -4.71 14.70
N TRP A 74 -0.54 -4.57 13.85
CA TRP A 74 -0.33 -4.62 12.39
C TRP A 74 0.73 -3.63 11.88
N HIS A 75 0.73 -2.41 12.39
CA HIS A 75 1.63 -1.36 11.88
C HIS A 75 3.11 -1.61 12.22
N ILE A 76 3.38 -2.17 13.40
CA ILE A 76 4.78 -2.42 13.81
C ILE A 76 5.40 -3.59 13.05
N GLU A 77 4.61 -4.51 12.52
CA GLU A 77 5.10 -5.59 11.67
C GLU A 77 5.80 -5.01 10.44
N CYS A 78 5.14 -4.10 9.72
CA CYS A 78 5.71 -3.47 8.54
C CYS A 78 6.93 -2.61 8.86
N SER A 79 6.87 -1.78 9.90
CA SER A 79 8.04 -0.99 10.34
C SER A 79 9.23 -1.87 10.68
N ALA A 80 9.04 -2.91 11.49
CA ALA A 80 10.13 -3.78 11.93
C ALA A 80 10.73 -4.60 10.77
N ILE A 81 9.89 -5.13 9.88
CA ILE A 81 10.33 -5.91 8.71
C ILE A 81 11.09 -5.02 7.73
N SER A 82 10.58 -3.84 7.43
CA SER A 82 11.23 -2.90 6.51
C SER A 82 12.59 -2.45 7.06
N LEU A 83 12.67 -2.05 8.32
CA LEU A 83 13.94 -1.66 8.95
C LEU A 83 14.95 -2.80 8.95
N LYS A 84 14.51 -4.03 9.21
CA LYS A 84 15.39 -5.20 9.26
C LYS A 84 16.01 -5.55 7.91
N TYR A 85 15.21 -5.49 6.83
CA TYR A 85 15.62 -6.01 5.52
C TYR A 85 16.00 -4.94 4.52
N LEU A 86 15.47 -3.72 4.64
CA LEU A 86 15.69 -2.62 3.70
C LEU A 86 16.53 -1.49 4.30
N GLY A 87 16.73 -1.48 5.63
CA GLY A 87 17.53 -0.47 6.31
C GLY A 87 16.76 0.74 6.78
N GLU A 88 17.49 1.76 7.20
CA GLU A 88 16.97 2.95 7.88
C GLU A 88 16.39 4.00 6.92
N TYR A 89 16.63 3.84 5.62
CA TYR A 89 16.11 4.72 4.56
C TYR A 89 15.38 3.88 3.53
N LEU A 90 14.10 4.14 3.40
CA LEU A 90 13.24 3.49 2.40
C LEU A 90 12.96 4.48 1.27
N ASP A 91 13.30 4.11 0.03
CA ASP A 91 13.08 4.98 -1.13
C ASP A 91 11.61 5.14 -1.45
N ILE A 92 10.89 4.02 -1.56
CA ILE A 92 9.48 4.00 -1.95
C ILE A 92 8.72 3.03 -1.06
N HIS A 93 7.61 3.48 -0.48
CA HIS A 93 6.64 2.64 0.21
C HIS A 93 5.28 2.70 -0.48
N CYS A 94 4.73 1.52 -0.80
CA CYS A 94 3.53 1.40 -1.62
C CYS A 94 2.38 0.79 -0.83
N GLY A 95 1.14 1.21 -1.16
CA GLY A 95 -0.07 0.59 -0.61
C GLY A 95 -1.33 1.06 -1.31
N GLY A 96 -2.48 0.54 -0.89
CA GLY A 96 -3.76 1.10 -1.26
C GLY A 96 -3.97 2.47 -0.61
N ILE A 97 -4.84 3.29 -1.18
CA ILE A 97 -5.16 4.62 -0.62
C ILE A 97 -5.68 4.54 0.81
N ASP A 98 -6.34 3.46 1.17
CA ASP A 98 -6.84 3.19 2.52
C ASP A 98 -5.73 2.92 3.55
N ASN A 99 -4.51 2.62 3.10
CA ASN A 99 -3.35 2.50 3.97
C ASN A 99 -2.71 3.85 4.32
N ALA A 100 -2.97 4.92 3.57
CA ALA A 100 -2.42 6.23 3.89
C ALA A 100 -2.75 6.64 5.34
N PHE A 101 -4.00 6.35 5.75
CA PHE A 101 -4.46 6.50 7.11
C PHE A 101 -5.38 5.32 7.52
N PRO A 102 -5.14 4.71 8.71
CA PRO A 102 -4.09 5.05 9.69
C PRO A 102 -2.76 4.30 9.50
N HIS A 103 -2.67 3.30 8.59
CA HIS A 103 -1.58 2.32 8.56
C HIS A 103 -0.20 2.97 8.32
N HIS A 104 -0.01 3.62 7.17
CA HIS A 104 1.27 4.26 6.83
C HIS A 104 1.58 5.47 7.75
N THR A 105 0.57 6.20 8.18
CA THR A 105 0.73 7.27 9.18
C THR A 105 1.29 6.72 10.49
N ASN A 106 0.82 5.55 10.93
CA ASN A 106 1.30 4.87 12.12
C ASN A 106 2.72 4.30 11.93
N GLU A 107 3.03 3.79 10.74
CA GLU A 107 4.39 3.33 10.42
C GLU A 107 5.39 4.48 10.45
N ILE A 108 5.05 5.66 9.91
CA ILE A 108 5.87 6.86 9.99
C ILE A 108 6.16 7.21 11.44
N ALA A 109 5.11 7.28 12.26
CA ALA A 109 5.26 7.63 13.67
C ALA A 109 6.19 6.66 14.42
N GLN A 110 6.07 5.35 14.17
CA GLN A 110 6.91 4.32 14.78
C GLN A 110 8.36 4.39 14.30
N SER A 111 8.56 4.40 12.98
CA SER A 111 9.88 4.35 12.37
C SER A 111 10.66 5.62 12.62
N GLU A 112 10.08 6.80 12.41
CA GLU A 112 10.78 8.08 12.61
C GLU A 112 11.03 8.41 14.07
N ALA A 113 10.14 7.99 14.99
CA ALA A 113 10.41 8.11 16.42
C ALA A 113 11.55 7.20 16.90
N TYR A 114 11.75 6.06 16.26
CA TYR A 114 12.88 5.15 16.54
C TYR A 114 14.16 5.65 15.94
N LEU A 115 14.15 6.08 14.68
CA LEU A 115 15.31 6.49 13.90
C LEU A 115 15.79 7.91 14.24
N GLY A 116 14.90 8.80 14.61
CA GLY A 116 15.20 10.23 14.82
C GLY A 116 15.34 11.05 13.53
N HIS A 117 14.96 10.48 12.37
CA HIS A 117 14.98 11.13 11.06
C HIS A 117 13.84 10.63 10.17
N PRO A 118 13.50 11.33 9.05
CA PRO A 118 12.53 10.85 8.08
C PRO A 118 12.92 9.48 7.51
N TRP A 119 11.96 8.54 7.48
CA TRP A 119 12.20 7.15 7.13
C TRP A 119 12.02 6.86 5.65
N CYS A 120 10.89 7.29 5.07
CA CYS A 120 10.54 6.99 3.68
C CYS A 120 10.42 8.26 2.86
N ARG A 121 11.07 8.25 1.68
CA ARG A 121 11.12 9.43 0.81
C ARG A 121 9.87 9.59 -0.04
N PHE A 122 9.36 8.49 -0.63
CA PHE A 122 8.21 8.50 -1.52
C PHE A 122 7.13 7.53 -1.07
N TRP A 123 5.91 8.04 -0.92
CA TRP A 123 4.72 7.29 -0.58
C TRP A 123 3.83 7.15 -1.81
N PHE A 124 3.57 5.90 -2.22
CA PHE A 124 2.84 5.59 -3.43
C PHE A 124 1.53 4.89 -3.10
N HIS A 125 0.40 5.60 -3.27
CA HIS A 125 -0.92 5.09 -2.94
C HIS A 125 -1.75 4.86 -4.20
N VAL A 126 -2.29 3.66 -4.34
CA VAL A 126 -3.09 3.23 -5.49
C VAL A 126 -4.56 3.22 -5.10
N LEU A 127 -5.42 3.76 -5.97
CA LEU A 127 -6.87 3.66 -5.77
C LEU A 127 -7.36 2.23 -5.98
N HIS A 128 -8.50 1.91 -5.38
CA HIS A 128 -9.09 0.58 -5.46
C HIS A 128 -9.52 0.23 -6.88
N LEU A 129 -9.38 -1.07 -7.21
CA LEU A 129 -10.06 -1.66 -8.34
C LEU A 129 -11.55 -1.81 -8.00
N ASN A 130 -12.39 -1.23 -8.81
CA ASN A 130 -13.85 -1.28 -8.69
C ASN A 130 -14.45 -2.20 -9.76
N THR A 131 -15.67 -2.62 -9.56
CA THR A 131 -16.56 -3.16 -10.59
C THR A 131 -17.67 -2.15 -10.86
N SER A 132 -18.50 -2.39 -11.88
CA SER A 132 -19.71 -1.57 -12.14
C SER A 132 -20.63 -1.46 -10.91
N ASN A 133 -20.56 -2.44 -9.99
CA ASN A 133 -21.34 -2.48 -8.75
C ASN A 133 -20.60 -1.88 -7.54
N GLY A 134 -19.49 -1.18 -7.74
CA GLY A 134 -18.65 -0.55 -6.71
C GLY A 134 -17.43 -1.37 -6.33
N LYS A 135 -16.92 -1.18 -5.11
CA LYS A 135 -15.69 -1.84 -4.64
C LYS A 135 -15.87 -3.36 -4.64
N MET A 136 -14.94 -4.06 -5.29
CA MET A 136 -14.87 -5.52 -5.27
C MET A 136 -14.54 -6.00 -3.85
N SER A 137 -15.36 -6.88 -3.27
CA SER A 137 -15.11 -7.43 -1.94
C SER A 137 -15.50 -8.90 -1.84
N LYS A 138 -14.74 -9.66 -1.02
CA LYS A 138 -15.00 -11.08 -0.76
C LYS A 138 -16.41 -11.34 -0.20
N SER A 139 -16.93 -10.42 0.61
CA SER A 139 -18.22 -10.57 1.29
C SER A 139 -19.43 -10.50 0.36
N LYS A 140 -19.29 -10.01 -0.88
CA LYS A 140 -20.37 -9.90 -1.86
C LYS A 140 -20.45 -11.07 -2.86
N GLY A 141 -19.60 -12.11 -2.70
CA GLY A 141 -19.61 -13.32 -3.55
C GLY A 141 -19.07 -13.13 -4.97
N GLU A 142 -18.80 -11.93 -5.43
CA GLU A 142 -18.23 -11.62 -6.76
C GLU A 142 -16.72 -11.38 -6.66
N PHE A 143 -15.98 -12.34 -6.12
CA PHE A 143 -14.54 -12.19 -6.01
C PHE A 143 -13.86 -12.71 -7.27
N LEU A 144 -13.44 -11.79 -8.14
CA LEU A 144 -12.64 -12.11 -9.32
C LEU A 144 -11.19 -12.42 -8.87
N THR A 145 -10.78 -13.66 -9.08
CA THR A 145 -9.39 -14.08 -8.91
C THR A 145 -8.70 -14.14 -10.26
N VAL A 146 -7.36 -14.08 -10.25
CA VAL A 146 -6.58 -14.32 -11.48
C VAL A 146 -6.85 -15.71 -12.02
N SER A 147 -6.99 -16.73 -11.16
CA SER A 147 -7.32 -18.10 -11.57
C SER A 147 -8.67 -18.19 -12.32
N LEU A 148 -9.67 -17.44 -11.87
CA LEU A 148 -10.97 -17.38 -12.60
C LEU A 148 -10.80 -16.73 -13.99
N LEU A 149 -9.91 -15.77 -14.14
CA LEU A 149 -9.61 -15.19 -15.45
C LEU A 149 -8.91 -16.21 -16.35
N GLU A 150 -7.98 -17.02 -15.80
CA GLU A 150 -7.33 -18.10 -16.54
C GLU A 150 -8.32 -19.18 -16.98
N GLU A 151 -9.23 -19.60 -16.10
CA GLU A 151 -10.32 -20.53 -16.42
C GLU A 151 -11.19 -20.00 -17.58
N LYS A 152 -11.35 -18.68 -17.69
CA LYS A 152 -12.06 -18.03 -18.80
C LYS A 152 -11.20 -17.79 -20.04
N GLY A 153 -9.95 -18.25 -20.03
CA GLY A 153 -9.02 -18.16 -21.18
C GLY A 153 -8.21 -16.87 -21.25
N TYR A 154 -8.25 -16.01 -20.23
CA TYR A 154 -7.41 -14.83 -20.17
C TYR A 154 -6.00 -15.17 -19.65
N LYS A 155 -4.98 -14.52 -20.21
CA LYS A 155 -3.64 -14.62 -19.68
C LYS A 155 -3.42 -13.58 -18.55
N PRO A 156 -2.76 -13.94 -17.43
CA PRO A 156 -2.49 -13.02 -16.32
C PRO A 156 -1.80 -11.72 -16.77
N VAL A 157 -0.92 -11.79 -17.76
CA VAL A 157 -0.24 -10.62 -18.31
C VAL A 157 -1.20 -9.61 -18.95
N TRP A 158 -2.33 -10.05 -19.51
CA TRP A 158 -3.33 -9.13 -20.08
C TRP A 158 -4.04 -8.35 -18.97
N TYR A 159 -4.31 -9.00 -17.84
CA TYR A 159 -4.86 -8.34 -16.67
C TYR A 159 -3.85 -7.33 -16.07
N ARG A 160 -2.58 -7.72 -15.98
CA ARG A 160 -1.52 -6.78 -15.56
C ARG A 160 -1.46 -5.56 -16.50
N PHE A 161 -1.51 -5.78 -17.79
CA PHE A 161 -1.51 -4.70 -18.79
C PHE A 161 -2.74 -3.81 -18.66
N PHE A 162 -3.92 -4.38 -18.44
CA PHE A 162 -5.13 -3.64 -18.12
C PHE A 162 -4.94 -2.70 -16.92
N CYS A 163 -4.37 -3.19 -15.82
CA CYS A 163 -4.11 -2.38 -14.64
C CYS A 163 -3.13 -1.23 -14.92
N LEU A 164 -2.11 -1.46 -15.77
CA LEU A 164 -1.10 -0.46 -16.10
C LEU A 164 -1.55 0.63 -17.09
N GLN A 165 -2.67 0.42 -17.76
CA GLN A 165 -3.24 1.43 -18.69
C GLN A 165 -3.94 2.59 -17.98
N SER A 166 -4.16 2.49 -16.68
CA SER A 166 -4.77 3.55 -15.88
C SER A 166 -3.74 4.16 -14.93
N HIS A 167 -3.76 5.48 -14.83
CA HIS A 167 -2.95 6.16 -13.82
C HIS A 167 -3.38 5.72 -12.41
N TYR A 168 -2.44 5.42 -11.54
CA TYR A 168 -2.68 4.86 -10.19
C TYR A 168 -3.56 5.73 -9.28
N ARG A 169 -3.64 7.05 -9.54
CA ARG A 169 -4.52 8.00 -8.84
C ARG A 169 -5.92 8.09 -9.44
N LYS A 170 -6.25 7.29 -10.44
CA LYS A 170 -7.60 7.19 -11.01
C LYS A 170 -8.24 5.87 -10.59
N ALA A 171 -9.52 5.92 -10.26
CA ALA A 171 -10.28 4.71 -9.99
C ALA A 171 -10.33 3.84 -11.25
N LEU A 172 -9.87 2.60 -11.11
CA LEU A 172 -9.92 1.61 -12.19
C LEU A 172 -11.19 0.78 -12.04
N VAL A 173 -12.00 0.73 -13.08
CA VAL A 173 -13.22 -0.08 -13.12
C VAL A 173 -12.98 -1.29 -14.00
N PHE A 174 -13.11 -2.47 -13.41
CA PHE A 174 -12.99 -3.73 -14.13
C PHE A 174 -14.29 -4.04 -14.88
N SER A 175 -14.14 -4.42 -16.16
CA SER A 175 -15.13 -5.14 -16.94
C SER A 175 -14.43 -6.12 -17.87
N TYR A 176 -15.11 -7.18 -18.29
CA TYR A 176 -14.56 -8.10 -19.28
C TYR A 176 -14.28 -7.41 -20.62
N GLU A 177 -15.13 -6.50 -21.04
CA GLU A 177 -14.91 -5.67 -22.23
C GLU A 177 -13.62 -4.86 -22.14
N ALA A 178 -13.36 -4.21 -21.01
CA ALA A 178 -12.11 -3.47 -20.79
C ALA A 178 -10.88 -4.40 -20.80
N LEU A 179 -11.03 -5.61 -20.24
CA LEU A 179 -9.97 -6.62 -20.28
C LEU A 179 -9.72 -7.14 -21.70
N ASP A 180 -10.77 -7.35 -22.50
CA ASP A 180 -10.66 -7.75 -23.91
C ASP A 180 -9.91 -6.70 -24.74
N ASN A 181 -10.24 -5.43 -24.54
CA ASN A 181 -9.56 -4.31 -25.18
C ASN A 181 -8.08 -4.25 -24.80
N ALA A 182 -7.76 -4.45 -23.53
CA ALA A 182 -6.38 -4.51 -23.05
C ALA A 182 -5.62 -5.71 -23.64
N ALA A 183 -6.26 -6.88 -23.70
CA ALA A 183 -5.69 -8.09 -24.31
C ALA A 183 -5.39 -7.88 -25.79
N LEU A 184 -6.29 -7.22 -26.52
CA LEU A 184 -6.08 -6.90 -27.94
C LEU A 184 -4.92 -5.90 -28.13
N ALA A 185 -4.88 -4.85 -27.31
CA ALA A 185 -3.79 -3.87 -27.34
C ALA A 185 -2.44 -4.50 -27.02
N TYR A 186 -2.38 -5.38 -26.00
CA TYR A 186 -1.17 -6.13 -25.66
C TYR A 186 -0.69 -7.02 -26.82
N LYS A 187 -1.61 -7.78 -27.44
CA LYS A 187 -1.29 -8.62 -28.60
C LYS A 187 -0.72 -7.80 -29.75
N LYS A 188 -1.33 -6.65 -30.06
CA LYS A 188 -0.84 -5.73 -31.11
C LYS A 188 0.57 -5.21 -30.80
N LEU A 189 0.83 -4.84 -29.52
CA LEU A 189 2.14 -4.39 -29.08
C LEU A 189 3.20 -5.49 -29.26
N VAL A 190 2.92 -6.70 -28.79
CA VAL A 190 3.83 -7.85 -28.93
C VAL A 190 4.10 -8.17 -30.40
N MET A 191 3.06 -8.15 -31.26
CA MET A 191 3.24 -8.36 -32.70
C MET A 191 4.16 -7.32 -33.34
N LYS A 192 3.99 -6.03 -32.97
CA LYS A 192 4.88 -4.97 -33.48
C LYS A 192 6.33 -5.17 -33.03
N ILE A 193 6.54 -5.50 -31.76
CA ILE A 193 7.87 -5.75 -31.22
C ILE A 193 8.52 -6.97 -31.91
N SER A 194 7.76 -8.06 -32.08
CA SER A 194 8.24 -9.28 -32.74
C SER A 194 8.55 -9.09 -34.23
N ALA A 195 8.04 -8.05 -34.85
CA ALA A 195 8.31 -7.70 -36.24
C ALA A 195 9.58 -6.83 -36.41
N LEU A 196 10.15 -6.33 -35.30
CA LEU A 196 11.39 -5.55 -35.36
C LEU A 196 12.57 -6.49 -35.67
N SER A 197 13.47 -6.02 -36.54
CA SER A 197 14.75 -6.71 -36.77
C SER A 197 15.65 -6.53 -35.56
N ALA A 198 16.37 -7.59 -35.18
CA ALA A 198 17.45 -7.50 -34.21
C ALA A 198 18.75 -6.97 -34.83
N GLU A 199 18.79 -6.84 -36.19
CA GLU A 199 19.92 -6.37 -36.96
C GLU A 199 19.61 -4.97 -37.53
N GLY A 200 20.55 -4.06 -37.42
CA GLY A 200 20.44 -2.70 -37.92
C GLY A 200 21.35 -1.75 -37.16
N ASP A 201 21.63 -0.62 -37.75
CA ASP A 201 22.37 0.45 -37.10
C ASP A 201 21.46 1.18 -36.11
N ILE A 202 22.02 1.55 -34.96
CA ILE A 202 21.32 2.35 -33.95
C ILE A 202 21.36 3.81 -34.44
N ASP A 203 20.19 4.40 -34.61
CA ASP A 203 20.05 5.85 -34.77
C ASP A 203 20.18 6.52 -33.39
N GLU A 204 21.41 6.91 -33.05
CA GLU A 204 21.70 7.53 -31.75
C GLU A 204 21.01 8.88 -31.55
N GLU A 205 20.71 9.62 -32.62
CA GLU A 205 20.01 10.90 -32.51
C GLU A 205 18.55 10.68 -32.15
N ALA A 206 17.89 9.72 -32.82
CA ALA A 206 16.53 9.30 -32.47
C ALA A 206 16.46 8.74 -31.05
N CYS A 207 17.43 7.96 -30.59
CA CYS A 207 17.49 7.46 -29.23
C CYS A 207 17.60 8.60 -28.22
N ARG A 208 18.48 9.57 -28.41
CA ARG A 208 18.61 10.75 -27.55
C ARG A 208 17.33 11.59 -27.50
N ALA A 209 16.66 11.76 -28.64
CA ALA A 209 15.40 12.48 -28.72
C ALA A 209 14.29 11.77 -27.92
N LEU A 210 14.18 10.44 -28.04
CA LEU A 210 13.23 9.64 -27.25
C LEU A 210 13.53 9.65 -25.76
N GLU A 211 14.80 9.58 -25.36
CA GLU A 211 15.20 9.68 -23.94
C GLU A 211 14.85 11.04 -23.34
N ALA A 212 15.04 12.12 -24.10
CA ALA A 212 14.65 13.46 -23.67
C ALA A 212 13.13 13.58 -23.51
N GLU A 213 12.36 13.14 -24.52
CA GLU A 213 10.89 13.14 -24.46
C GLU A 213 10.36 12.28 -23.30
N PHE A 214 10.94 11.09 -23.09
CA PHE A 214 10.57 10.23 -21.97
C PHE A 214 10.85 10.90 -20.63
N SER A 215 12.00 11.54 -20.49
CA SER A 215 12.37 12.25 -19.25
C SER A 215 11.45 13.42 -18.97
N ASP A 216 11.07 14.19 -19.99
CA ASP A 216 10.13 15.30 -19.87
C ASP A 216 8.72 14.84 -19.46
N CYS A 217 8.30 13.64 -19.89
CA CYS A 217 7.01 13.05 -19.49
C CYS A 217 6.99 12.55 -18.04
N LEU A 218 8.16 12.40 -17.39
CA LEU A 218 8.25 11.94 -16.00
C LEU A 218 8.21 13.09 -14.98
N LEU A 219 8.41 14.33 -15.41
CA LEU A 219 8.39 15.54 -14.59
C LEU A 219 6.98 16.17 -14.58
#